data_30ffbf3af5552f715fec21caa1bb12a4
#
_entry.id   30ffbf3af5552f715fec21caa1bb12a4
#
_cell.length_a   1.000
_cell.length_b   1.000
_cell.length_c   1.000
_cell.angle_alpha   90.00
_cell.angle_beta   90.00
_cell.angle_gamma   90.00
#
_symmetry.space_group_name_H-M   'P 1'
#
loop_
_entity.id
_entity.type
_entity.pdbx_description
1 polymer ?
#
loop_
_entity_poly.entity_id
_entity_poly.type
_entity_poly.pdbx_seq_one_letter_code
_entity_poly.pdbx_strand_id
1 'polypeptide(L)'
;MRRAAIAMALGSCLLTGVAHAQFGRGPGDFSTAASDAHRSSWVRTDAKISPNALSRPGFELVWKVKFNNEARQLNALTPASLLTSYIGYRGFRSLALVGGSSNQVFAVDTDLGRMEWQKAIMPTPGPAGASLSCPGGMTANVARPVTAAFPAPPLAGRGGGRGGPAKSGVGEPNEGAVPLKEYLARTAAPPPPPPLPPAMPPAGRAPFRMPSYVHAISSDGMFHSMYVSNGEEPSAPIKFLPPNTNSEGLIVVDNVAYAVTTDGCGGAPNAIWALDIASGEVATWQPASGGIAGSVGAAFGPDNTVYVTTQSGDMVTLEPKTLKPKDVFQAGHEFTSSPVVFQSEAKTLIAAATRDGRIYILDGAALSSPVYRSEVLIPGDKFTPGALATWQDSAGTRYLLAATADTVTSWKLTTQSGSVALEQVWSVPEMVAPLTPLIVNGVVFAVSSGEFLSDDRAMTAAQRAQRSVPAVVYALDGATGKMLWNSGKTIASFVHGGGLSGGGSQLYLGTHDGTLYAFGFPIEH
;
A
#
# COMPACT_ATOMS: atom_id res chain seq x y z
N MET A 1 -13.72 16.99 -69.29
CA MET A 1 -13.13 15.65 -69.29
C MET A 1 -11.88 15.62 -68.45
N ARG A 2 -11.73 14.63 -67.61
CA ARG A 2 -10.68 14.14 -66.72
C ARG A 2 -11.00 14.33 -65.24
N ARG A 3 -11.52 13.24 -64.68
CA ARG A 3 -11.67 12.96 -63.27
C ARG A 3 -10.29 12.57 -62.69
N ALA A 4 -9.86 13.21 -61.61
CA ALA A 4 -8.74 12.75 -60.79
C ALA A 4 -9.30 12.18 -59.50
N ALA A 5 -9.09 10.88 -59.26
CA ALA A 5 -9.41 10.18 -58.05
C ALA A 5 -8.25 10.36 -57.05
N ILE A 6 -8.55 10.88 -55.87
CA ILE A 6 -7.60 10.94 -54.74
C ILE A 6 -7.85 9.70 -53.90
N ALA A 7 -6.87 8.80 -53.84
CA ALA A 7 -6.85 7.66 -52.94
C ALA A 7 -6.36 8.12 -51.55
N MET A 8 -7.23 8.04 -50.54
CA MET A 8 -6.85 8.17 -49.11
C MET A 8 -6.24 6.85 -48.65
N ALA A 9 -4.97 6.86 -48.34
CA ALA A 9 -4.31 5.78 -47.60
C ALA A 9 -4.51 5.99 -46.10
N LEU A 10 -5.34 5.16 -45.48
CA LEU A 10 -5.48 5.03 -44.04
C LEU A 10 -4.25 4.25 -43.51
N GLY A 11 -3.30 4.97 -42.94
CA GLY A 11 -2.21 4.40 -42.17
C GLY A 11 -2.70 4.02 -40.75
N SER A 12 -2.96 2.73 -40.54
CA SER A 12 -3.22 2.21 -39.17
C SER A 12 -1.89 2.13 -38.42
N CYS A 13 -1.63 3.12 -37.54
CA CYS A 13 -0.59 3.00 -36.50
C CYS A 13 -1.06 2.00 -35.45
N LEU A 14 -0.59 0.76 -35.56
CA LEU A 14 -0.62 -0.20 -34.46
C LEU A 14 0.37 0.24 -33.38
N LEU A 15 -0.11 0.94 -32.39
CA LEU A 15 0.60 1.12 -31.11
C LEU A 15 0.62 -0.24 -30.40
N THR A 16 1.68 -1.00 -30.61
CA THR A 16 2.00 -2.15 -29.76
C THR A 16 2.44 -1.62 -28.40
N GLY A 17 1.48 -1.47 -27.48
CA GLY A 17 1.78 -1.29 -26.08
C GLY A 17 2.56 -2.50 -25.57
N VAL A 18 3.83 -2.32 -25.26
CA VAL A 18 4.65 -3.33 -24.60
C VAL A 18 4.12 -3.45 -23.19
N ALA A 19 3.24 -4.42 -22.95
CA ALA A 19 2.82 -4.79 -21.61
C ALA A 19 4.04 -5.37 -20.88
N HIS A 20 4.67 -4.57 -20.03
CA HIS A 20 5.69 -5.04 -19.10
C HIS A 20 5.00 -5.92 -18.07
N ALA A 21 5.03 -7.23 -18.28
CA ALA A 21 4.63 -8.20 -17.28
C ALA A 21 5.61 -8.11 -16.09
N GLN A 22 5.27 -7.35 -15.07
CA GLN A 22 5.98 -7.36 -13.80
C GLN A 22 5.66 -8.68 -13.08
N PHE A 23 6.52 -9.67 -13.26
CA PHE A 23 6.49 -10.88 -12.45
C PHE A 23 6.89 -10.52 -11.01
N GLY A 24 5.99 -10.71 -10.06
CA GLY A 24 6.19 -10.45 -8.64
C GLY A 24 5.13 -9.58 -7.96
N ARG A 25 4.04 -9.25 -8.69
CA ARG A 25 2.85 -8.64 -8.08
C ARG A 25 1.72 -9.66 -8.07
N GLY A 26 1.58 -10.37 -6.96
CA GLY A 26 0.31 -11.02 -6.66
C GLY A 26 -0.76 -9.93 -6.48
N PRO A 27 -2.03 -10.17 -6.82
CA PRO A 27 -3.11 -9.26 -6.45
C PRO A 27 -3.18 -9.21 -4.93
N GLY A 28 -2.68 -8.13 -4.31
CA GLY A 28 -2.69 -7.98 -2.86
C GLY A 28 -1.38 -7.55 -2.21
N ASP A 29 -0.34 -7.16 -2.97
CA ASP A 29 0.89 -6.65 -2.38
C ASP A 29 0.68 -5.26 -1.78
N PHE A 30 0.96 -5.12 -0.48
CA PHE A 30 1.01 -3.84 0.23
C PHE A 30 2.41 -3.25 0.03
N SER A 31 2.60 -2.38 -0.96
CA SER A 31 3.93 -2.00 -1.43
C SER A 31 4.46 -0.69 -0.86
N THR A 32 3.60 0.13 -0.25
CA THR A 32 3.93 1.44 0.33
C THR A 32 2.92 1.78 1.43
N ALA A 33 3.09 2.89 2.14
CA ALA A 33 2.10 3.39 3.08
C ALA A 33 0.71 3.51 2.42
N ALA A 34 -0.35 3.10 3.12
CA ALA A 34 -1.71 3.03 2.60
C ALA A 34 -1.87 2.16 1.33
N SER A 35 -1.08 1.08 1.21
CA SER A 35 -1.19 -0.01 0.25
C SER A 35 -0.63 0.28 -1.15
N ASP A 36 -1.16 1.27 -1.87
CA ASP A 36 -0.97 1.45 -3.31
C ASP A 36 -0.69 2.92 -3.69
N ALA A 37 -0.56 3.19 -4.99
CA ALA A 37 -0.35 4.54 -5.50
C ALA A 37 -1.54 5.48 -5.26
N HIS A 38 -2.74 4.93 -5.10
CA HIS A 38 -3.97 5.69 -4.86
C HIS A 38 -4.19 6.04 -3.39
N ARG A 39 -3.34 5.51 -2.50
CA ARG A 39 -3.47 5.62 -1.04
C ARG A 39 -4.78 5.04 -0.51
N SER A 40 -5.26 3.97 -1.15
CA SER A 40 -6.57 3.40 -0.88
C SER A 40 -6.70 2.69 0.46
N SER A 41 -5.60 2.26 1.08
CA SER A 41 -5.58 1.35 2.23
C SER A 41 -6.42 0.08 2.00
N TRP A 42 -6.44 -0.40 0.76
CA TRP A 42 -7.31 -1.51 0.36
C TRP A 42 -6.53 -2.64 -0.32
N VAL A 43 -6.54 -3.80 0.30
CA VAL A 43 -6.13 -5.09 -0.29
C VAL A 43 -7.39 -5.75 -0.86
N ARG A 44 -7.52 -5.75 -2.18
CA ARG A 44 -8.77 -6.10 -2.88
C ARG A 44 -9.19 -7.54 -2.72
N THR A 45 -8.23 -8.46 -2.66
CA THR A 45 -8.46 -9.90 -2.58
C THR A 45 -7.50 -10.55 -1.61
N ASP A 46 -7.98 -11.50 -0.84
CA ASP A 46 -7.19 -12.34 0.04
C ASP A 46 -7.73 -13.77 0.03
N ALA A 47 -6.84 -14.76 0.17
CA ALA A 47 -7.21 -16.15 0.07
C ALA A 47 -7.96 -16.68 1.30
N LYS A 48 -7.65 -16.16 2.50
CA LYS A 48 -8.21 -16.64 3.77
C LYS A 48 -9.00 -15.57 4.52
N ILE A 49 -8.60 -14.29 4.44
CA ILE A 49 -9.28 -13.19 5.13
C ILE A 49 -10.59 -12.86 4.42
N SER A 50 -11.70 -12.98 5.13
CA SER A 50 -13.03 -12.56 4.71
C SER A 50 -13.93 -12.39 5.94
N PRO A 51 -15.06 -11.65 5.86
CA PRO A 51 -15.99 -11.52 6.99
C PRO A 51 -16.48 -12.88 7.52
N ASN A 52 -16.76 -13.83 6.61
CA ASN A 52 -17.19 -15.17 6.98
C ASN A 52 -16.07 -15.98 7.69
N ALA A 53 -14.83 -15.85 7.24
CA ALA A 53 -13.71 -16.56 7.88
C ALA A 53 -13.43 -16.01 9.29
N LEU A 54 -13.44 -14.68 9.46
CA LEU A 54 -13.18 -14.05 10.76
C LEU A 54 -14.34 -14.17 11.75
N SER A 55 -15.53 -14.53 11.30
CA SER A 55 -16.64 -14.87 12.19
C SER A 55 -16.47 -16.23 12.90
N ARG A 56 -15.45 -17.00 12.53
CA ARG A 56 -15.10 -18.30 13.10
C ARG A 56 -13.77 -18.20 13.85
N PRO A 57 -13.51 -19.07 14.84
CA PRO A 57 -12.20 -19.15 15.50
C PRO A 57 -11.07 -19.47 14.51
N GLY A 58 -9.85 -19.02 14.81
CA GLY A 58 -8.65 -19.35 14.05
C GLY A 58 -7.86 -18.16 13.54
N PHE A 59 -8.41 -16.94 13.58
CA PHE A 59 -7.63 -15.74 13.32
C PHE A 59 -6.99 -15.27 14.63
N GLU A 60 -5.65 -15.29 14.69
CA GLU A 60 -4.92 -15.06 15.93
C GLU A 60 -3.50 -14.52 15.69
N LEU A 61 -2.72 -14.31 16.75
CA LEU A 61 -1.29 -14.02 16.64
C LEU A 61 -0.57 -15.23 16.05
N VAL A 62 0.01 -15.07 14.86
CA VAL A 62 0.81 -16.12 14.21
C VAL A 62 2.26 -16.08 14.72
N TRP A 63 2.85 -14.90 14.75
CA TRP A 63 4.20 -14.67 15.26
C TRP A 63 4.42 -13.21 15.66
N LYS A 64 5.52 -12.97 16.38
CA LYS A 64 6.06 -11.63 16.66
C LYS A 64 7.58 -11.66 16.64
N VAL A 65 8.17 -10.58 16.15
CA VAL A 65 9.63 -10.40 16.10
C VAL A 65 10.00 -9.06 16.73
N LYS A 66 10.95 -9.11 17.65
CA LYS A 66 11.56 -7.92 18.24
C LYS A 66 12.78 -7.55 17.44
N PHE A 67 12.82 -6.31 16.91
CA PHE A 67 13.97 -5.79 16.19
C PHE A 67 14.96 -5.09 17.13
N ASN A 68 16.23 -5.16 16.76
CA ASN A 68 17.25 -4.32 17.39
C ASN A 68 17.19 -2.91 16.76
N ASN A 69 16.19 -2.15 17.16
CA ASN A 69 15.93 -0.79 16.71
C ASN A 69 15.69 0.12 17.90
N GLU A 70 16.36 1.26 17.94
CA GLU A 70 16.20 2.27 18.96
C GLU A 70 15.19 3.32 18.48
N ALA A 71 14.12 3.52 19.23
CA ALA A 71 13.13 4.54 18.92
C ALA A 71 13.74 5.95 18.93
N ARG A 72 13.34 6.78 17.97
CA ARG A 72 13.69 8.19 17.91
C ARG A 72 12.47 9.02 18.27
N GLN A 73 12.49 9.66 19.44
CA GLN A 73 11.29 10.23 20.06
C GLN A 73 10.20 9.13 20.19
N LEU A 74 9.07 9.26 19.49
CA LEU A 74 8.01 8.23 19.45
C LEU A 74 8.10 7.30 18.24
N ASN A 75 8.88 7.65 17.21
CA ASN A 75 9.03 6.83 16.01
C ASN A 75 9.90 5.59 16.31
N ALA A 76 9.43 4.42 15.92
CA ALA A 76 10.16 3.17 16.06
C ALA A 76 10.21 2.40 14.74
N LEU A 77 9.09 1.84 14.30
CA LEU A 77 8.99 1.05 13.08
C LEU A 77 8.03 1.71 12.08
N THR A 78 8.36 1.63 10.81
CA THR A 78 7.46 2.05 9.74
C THR A 78 6.46 0.92 9.41
N PRO A 79 5.32 1.22 8.72
CA PRO A 79 4.48 0.18 8.15
C PRO A 79 5.28 -0.75 7.25
N ALA A 80 4.97 -2.04 7.29
CA ALA A 80 5.66 -3.01 6.46
C ALA A 80 5.28 -2.86 4.98
N SER A 81 6.26 -2.90 4.09
CA SER A 81 6.03 -3.13 2.67
C SER A 81 6.11 -4.63 2.40
N LEU A 82 5.08 -5.21 1.77
CA LEU A 82 4.95 -6.64 1.61
C LEU A 82 5.32 -7.10 0.20
N LEU A 83 5.98 -8.24 0.11
CA LEU A 83 6.24 -8.97 -1.12
C LEU A 83 5.69 -10.38 -0.96
N THR A 84 4.53 -10.64 -1.51
CA THR A 84 3.93 -11.97 -1.56
C THR A 84 4.46 -12.76 -2.76
N SER A 85 4.69 -14.05 -2.58
CA SER A 85 5.11 -14.95 -3.65
C SER A 85 6.47 -14.61 -4.30
N TYR A 86 7.47 -14.30 -3.52
CA TYR A 86 8.85 -14.17 -3.99
C TYR A 86 9.47 -15.56 -4.24
N ILE A 87 10.11 -15.74 -5.40
CA ILE A 87 10.83 -16.98 -5.73
C ILE A 87 12.32 -16.67 -5.69
N GLY A 88 12.98 -17.10 -4.64
CA GLY A 88 14.43 -17.05 -4.49
C GLY A 88 15.10 -18.40 -4.74
N TYR A 89 16.42 -18.47 -4.55
CA TYR A 89 17.17 -19.72 -4.63
C TYR A 89 16.77 -20.71 -3.51
N ARG A 90 16.14 -20.23 -2.44
CA ARG A 90 15.62 -21.03 -1.32
C ARG A 90 14.14 -21.42 -1.48
N GLY A 91 13.54 -21.23 -2.66
CA GLY A 91 12.13 -21.54 -2.95
C GLY A 91 11.20 -20.34 -2.90
N PHE A 92 9.91 -20.64 -2.72
CA PHE A 92 8.88 -19.62 -2.57
C PHE A 92 8.92 -19.01 -1.18
N ARG A 93 8.78 -17.69 -1.10
CA ARG A 93 8.76 -16.93 0.15
C ARG A 93 7.85 -15.72 0.03
N SER A 94 7.42 -15.24 1.18
CA SER A 94 6.78 -13.95 1.32
C SER A 94 7.57 -13.12 2.32
N LEU A 95 7.77 -11.84 2.06
CA LEU A 95 8.61 -10.97 2.87
C LEU A 95 7.83 -9.75 3.37
N ALA A 96 8.02 -9.40 4.63
CA ALA A 96 7.68 -8.12 5.20
C ALA A 96 8.96 -7.28 5.34
N LEU A 97 8.99 -6.12 4.70
CA LEU A 97 10.12 -5.19 4.67
C LEU A 97 9.76 -3.99 5.55
N VAL A 98 10.52 -3.75 6.60
CA VAL A 98 10.20 -2.76 7.64
C VAL A 98 11.38 -1.81 7.82
N GLY A 99 11.09 -0.52 7.91
CA GLY A 99 12.07 0.49 8.29
C GLY A 99 12.09 0.70 9.80
N GLY A 100 13.28 0.85 10.36
CA GLY A 100 13.49 1.23 11.74
C GLY A 100 14.07 2.63 11.87
N SER A 101 13.59 3.39 12.84
CA SER A 101 14.01 4.78 13.08
C SER A 101 15.52 4.96 13.29
N SER A 102 16.25 3.91 13.67
CA SER A 102 17.72 3.92 13.78
C SER A 102 18.46 3.73 12.44
N ASN A 103 17.83 4.07 11.30
CA ASN A 103 18.37 3.90 9.94
C ASN A 103 18.68 2.44 9.60
N GLN A 104 17.76 1.57 9.90
CA GLN A 104 17.84 0.15 9.58
C GLN A 104 16.66 -0.31 8.74
N VAL A 105 16.89 -1.26 7.86
CA VAL A 105 15.85 -1.96 7.11
C VAL A 105 15.92 -3.44 7.46
N PHE A 106 14.76 -4.01 7.74
CA PHE A 106 14.58 -5.40 8.14
C PHE A 106 13.72 -6.12 7.11
N ALA A 107 14.10 -7.34 6.76
CA ALA A 107 13.27 -8.26 5.98
C ALA A 107 12.95 -9.49 6.82
N VAL A 108 11.67 -9.80 6.93
CA VAL A 108 11.16 -10.93 7.70
C VAL A 108 10.42 -11.86 6.76
N ASP A 109 10.73 -13.16 6.82
CA ASP A 109 9.93 -14.21 6.20
C ASP A 109 8.57 -14.26 6.93
N THR A 110 7.50 -14.00 6.19
CA THR A 110 6.17 -13.88 6.78
C THR A 110 5.55 -15.20 7.19
N ASP A 111 5.98 -16.30 6.58
CA ASP A 111 5.47 -17.64 6.90
C ASP A 111 6.06 -18.17 8.21
N LEU A 112 7.32 -17.83 8.47
CA LEU A 112 8.07 -18.35 9.61
C LEU A 112 8.29 -17.33 10.74
N GLY A 113 8.03 -16.04 10.50
CA GLY A 113 8.36 -14.97 11.45
C GLY A 113 9.87 -14.86 11.70
N ARG A 114 10.70 -15.18 10.71
CA ARG A 114 12.17 -15.19 10.83
C ARG A 114 12.79 -14.02 10.11
N MET A 115 13.83 -13.43 10.72
CA MET A 115 14.68 -12.47 10.05
C MET A 115 15.40 -13.13 8.86
N GLU A 116 15.16 -12.62 7.64
CA GLU A 116 15.91 -13.04 6.45
C GLU A 116 17.20 -12.22 6.31
N TRP A 117 17.09 -10.92 6.47
CA TRP A 117 18.23 -10.02 6.50
C TRP A 117 17.90 -8.72 7.26
N GLN A 118 18.96 -8.06 7.69
CA GLN A 118 18.95 -6.73 8.30
C GLN A 118 20.06 -5.90 7.69
N LYS A 119 19.80 -4.63 7.39
CA LYS A 119 20.75 -3.71 6.79
C LYS A 119 20.74 -2.38 7.53
N ALA A 120 21.89 -1.98 8.06
CA ALA A 120 22.12 -0.60 8.45
C ALA A 120 22.42 0.20 7.17
N ILE A 121 21.56 1.18 6.87
CA ILE A 121 21.71 2.05 5.68
C ILE A 121 22.55 3.30 5.98
N MET A 122 22.98 3.45 7.22
CA MET A 122 24.00 4.42 7.62
C MET A 122 25.04 3.75 8.51
N PRO A 123 26.35 4.06 8.35
CA PRO A 123 27.39 3.46 9.17
C PRO A 123 27.30 3.88 10.65
N THR A 124 26.78 5.07 10.93
CA THR A 124 26.56 5.57 12.29
C THR A 124 25.11 6.04 12.40
N PRO A 125 24.35 5.61 13.40
CA PRO A 125 23.02 6.13 13.63
C PRO A 125 23.09 7.65 13.80
N GLY A 126 22.26 8.39 13.05
CA GLY A 126 22.13 9.82 13.21
C GLY A 126 21.66 10.18 14.64
N PRO A 127 21.85 11.43 15.09
CA PRO A 127 21.38 11.86 16.41
C PRO A 127 19.86 11.73 16.50
N ALA A 128 19.36 11.51 17.70
CA ALA A 128 17.94 11.68 17.98
C ALA A 128 17.57 13.16 17.75
N GLY A 129 16.40 13.40 17.17
CA GLY A 129 15.89 14.75 16.97
C GLY A 129 15.53 15.43 18.29
N ALA A 130 15.48 16.74 18.25
CA ALA A 130 15.27 17.57 19.45
C ALA A 130 13.80 17.65 19.91
N SER A 131 12.83 17.26 19.07
CA SER A 131 11.40 17.39 19.36
C SER A 131 10.57 16.25 18.75
N LEU A 132 9.31 16.17 19.17
CA LEU A 132 8.35 15.22 18.61
C LEU A 132 8.09 15.43 17.11
N SER A 133 8.05 16.67 16.66
CA SER A 133 7.86 17.01 15.24
C SER A 133 9.11 16.80 14.40
N CYS A 134 10.30 16.86 15.01
CA CYS A 134 11.57 16.58 14.35
C CYS A 134 12.29 15.43 15.07
N PRO A 135 11.82 14.19 14.95
CA PRO A 135 12.30 13.06 15.74
C PRO A 135 13.72 12.61 15.38
N GLY A 136 14.18 12.92 14.19
CA GLY A 136 15.43 12.41 13.64
C GLY A 136 15.33 10.92 13.27
N GLY A 137 16.42 10.38 12.72
CA GLY A 137 16.44 9.02 12.21
C GLY A 137 15.65 8.87 10.91
N MET A 138 15.34 7.63 10.56
CA MET A 138 14.49 7.32 9.41
C MET A 138 13.02 7.48 9.81
N THR A 139 12.30 8.36 9.13
CA THR A 139 10.89 8.67 9.39
C THR A 139 9.97 8.20 8.27
N ALA A 140 10.45 8.19 7.01
CA ALA A 140 9.69 7.68 5.88
C ALA A 140 9.56 6.15 5.93
N ASN A 141 8.41 5.66 5.48
CA ASN A 141 8.21 4.22 5.25
C ASN A 141 9.17 3.68 4.19
N VAL A 142 9.47 2.39 4.26
CA VAL A 142 10.08 1.68 3.13
C VAL A 142 9.03 1.46 2.03
N ALA A 143 9.47 1.48 0.78
CA ALA A 143 8.56 1.34 -0.35
C ALA A 143 9.12 0.38 -1.41
N ARG A 144 8.21 -0.35 -2.06
CA ARG A 144 8.48 -1.09 -3.30
C ARG A 144 7.84 -0.34 -4.46
N PRO A 145 8.37 -0.47 -5.69
CA PRO A 145 7.77 0.18 -6.86
C PRO A 145 6.30 -0.21 -7.04
N VAL A 146 5.46 0.76 -7.34
CA VAL A 146 4.03 0.58 -7.62
C VAL A 146 3.67 1.12 -9.01
N THR A 147 2.50 0.75 -9.50
CA THR A 147 1.88 1.39 -10.68
C THR A 147 0.70 2.24 -10.26
N ALA A 148 0.49 3.35 -10.94
CA ALA A 148 -0.67 4.20 -10.74
C ALA A 148 -1.90 3.74 -11.56
N ALA A 149 -1.76 2.78 -12.47
CA ALA A 149 -2.90 2.23 -13.18
C ALA A 149 -3.87 1.53 -12.22
N PHE A 150 -5.17 1.79 -12.36
CA PHE A 150 -6.17 1.01 -11.63
C PHE A 150 -6.08 -0.47 -12.01
N PRO A 151 -6.18 -1.39 -11.05
CA PRO A 151 -6.27 -2.80 -11.36
C PRO A 151 -7.46 -3.07 -12.29
N ALA A 152 -7.24 -3.86 -13.34
CA ALA A 152 -8.32 -4.28 -14.22
C ALA A 152 -9.41 -4.99 -13.40
N PRO A 153 -10.70 -4.76 -13.69
CA PRO A 153 -11.77 -5.52 -13.08
C PRO A 153 -11.55 -7.01 -13.36
N PRO A 154 -11.89 -7.91 -12.43
CA PRO A 154 -11.83 -9.34 -12.66
C PRO A 154 -12.60 -9.64 -13.95
N LEU A 155 -11.96 -10.31 -14.91
CA LEU A 155 -12.64 -10.74 -16.13
C LEU A 155 -13.82 -11.62 -15.72
N ALA A 156 -15.03 -11.09 -15.85
CA ALA A 156 -16.24 -11.85 -15.66
C ALA A 156 -16.20 -13.03 -16.64
N GLY A 157 -16.05 -14.25 -16.13
CA GLY A 157 -16.37 -15.47 -16.84
C GLY A 157 -15.36 -15.98 -17.85
N ARG A 158 -14.07 -16.09 -17.50
CA ARG A 158 -13.31 -17.27 -17.91
C ARG A 158 -13.19 -18.19 -16.70
N GLY A 159 -14.20 -19.02 -16.52
CA GLY A 159 -14.11 -20.24 -15.72
C GLY A 159 -12.95 -21.05 -16.30
N GLY A 160 -11.75 -20.83 -15.77
CA GLY A 160 -10.67 -21.77 -15.91
C GLY A 160 -11.12 -23.01 -15.16
N GLY A 161 -11.60 -24.01 -15.88
CA GLY A 161 -11.76 -25.35 -15.37
C GLY A 161 -10.41 -25.85 -14.88
N ARG A 162 -10.05 -25.51 -13.66
CA ARG A 162 -9.04 -26.20 -12.88
C ARG A 162 -9.77 -27.24 -12.06
N GLY A 163 -9.43 -28.48 -12.39
CA GLY A 163 -9.86 -29.69 -11.83
C GLY A 163 -10.57 -29.59 -10.48
N GLY A 164 -11.82 -29.98 -10.46
CA GLY A 164 -12.47 -30.36 -9.23
C GLY A 164 -11.60 -31.37 -8.50
N PRO A 165 -11.77 -31.51 -7.16
CA PRO A 165 -11.04 -32.48 -6.40
C PRO A 165 -11.19 -33.82 -7.08
N ALA A 166 -10.05 -34.44 -7.39
CA ALA A 166 -10.05 -35.82 -7.90
C ALA A 166 -10.93 -36.64 -6.93
N LYS A 167 -12.11 -37.04 -7.40
CA LYS A 167 -12.88 -38.04 -6.69
C LYS A 167 -11.96 -39.26 -6.65
N SER A 168 -11.47 -39.63 -5.49
CA SER A 168 -10.92 -40.95 -5.22
C SER A 168 -12.07 -41.97 -5.33
N GLY A 169 -12.53 -42.16 -6.55
CA GLY A 169 -13.36 -43.30 -6.89
C GLY A 169 -12.42 -44.47 -7.05
N VAL A 170 -12.51 -45.42 -6.15
CA VAL A 170 -12.07 -46.77 -6.40
C VAL A 170 -12.87 -47.23 -7.62
N GLY A 171 -12.19 -47.15 -8.80
CA GLY A 171 -12.82 -47.59 -10.03
C GLY A 171 -13.07 -49.05 -9.97
N GLU A 172 -14.31 -49.47 -10.28
CA GLU A 172 -14.62 -50.83 -10.61
C GLU A 172 -13.70 -51.31 -11.75
N PRO A 173 -13.28 -52.57 -11.76
CA PRO A 173 -12.39 -53.12 -12.77
C PRO A 173 -13.01 -52.95 -14.15
N ASN A 174 -12.32 -52.27 -15.04
CA ASN A 174 -12.72 -52.10 -16.42
C ASN A 174 -12.71 -53.47 -17.12
N GLU A 175 -13.87 -54.02 -17.41
CA GLU A 175 -14.05 -55.26 -18.18
C GLU A 175 -13.60 -55.01 -19.64
N GLY A 176 -12.31 -54.93 -19.88
CA GLY A 176 -11.74 -54.68 -21.21
C GLY A 176 -10.23 -54.52 -21.18
N ALA A 177 -9.59 -54.67 -20.02
CA ALA A 177 -8.14 -54.62 -19.94
C ALA A 177 -7.51 -55.87 -20.56
N VAL A 178 -6.92 -55.73 -21.77
CA VAL A 178 -6.13 -56.77 -22.41
C VAL A 178 -4.96 -57.14 -21.48
N PRO A 179 -4.71 -58.43 -21.19
CA PRO A 179 -3.60 -58.82 -20.36
C PRO A 179 -2.27 -58.31 -20.94
N LEU A 180 -1.38 -57.81 -20.09
CA LEU A 180 -0.08 -57.20 -20.46
C LEU A 180 0.72 -58.11 -21.42
N LYS A 181 0.57 -59.45 -21.30
CA LYS A 181 1.22 -60.44 -22.15
C LYS A 181 0.72 -60.38 -23.60
N GLU A 182 -0.54 -60.05 -23.81
CA GLU A 182 -1.18 -59.94 -25.12
C GLU A 182 -0.90 -58.56 -25.73
N TYR A 183 -0.75 -57.54 -24.93
CA TYR A 183 -0.28 -56.21 -25.36
C TYR A 183 1.17 -56.24 -25.82
N LEU A 184 2.08 -56.93 -25.14
CA LEU A 184 3.48 -57.10 -25.52
C LEU A 184 3.67 -57.99 -26.78
N ALA A 185 2.75 -58.91 -27.06
CA ALA A 185 2.79 -59.76 -28.26
C ALA A 185 2.32 -59.00 -29.54
N ARG A 186 1.60 -57.91 -29.43
CA ARG A 186 1.12 -57.09 -30.54
C ARG A 186 2.09 -55.96 -30.97
N THR A 187 3.16 -55.74 -30.23
CA THR A 187 4.21 -54.79 -30.63
C THR A 187 5.21 -55.44 -31.59
N ALA A 188 4.77 -55.63 -32.84
CA ALA A 188 5.72 -55.70 -33.95
C ALA A 188 6.54 -54.39 -33.97
N ALA A 189 7.83 -54.47 -34.33
CA ALA A 189 8.86 -53.44 -34.30
C ALA A 189 8.37 -51.99 -34.16
N PRO A 190 8.97 -51.20 -33.23
CA PRO A 190 8.56 -49.80 -33.03
C PRO A 190 8.60 -49.07 -34.37
N PRO A 191 7.59 -48.27 -34.72
CA PRO A 191 7.66 -47.41 -35.89
C PRO A 191 8.93 -46.55 -35.80
N PRO A 192 9.56 -46.23 -36.94
CA PRO A 192 10.73 -45.34 -36.93
C PRO A 192 10.36 -44.07 -36.16
N PRO A 193 11.26 -43.55 -35.34
CA PRO A 193 10.99 -42.33 -34.56
C PRO A 193 10.52 -41.24 -35.54
N PRO A 194 9.49 -40.47 -35.21
CA PRO A 194 9.07 -39.36 -36.06
C PRO A 194 10.27 -38.46 -36.30
N PRO A 195 10.40 -37.84 -37.49
CA PRO A 195 11.49 -36.94 -37.79
C PRO A 195 11.55 -35.90 -36.66
N LEU A 196 12.75 -35.70 -36.08
CA LEU A 196 12.97 -34.70 -35.05
C LEU A 196 12.35 -33.38 -35.53
N PRO A 197 11.50 -32.73 -34.73
CA PRO A 197 11.00 -31.42 -35.08
C PRO A 197 12.21 -30.53 -35.38
N PRO A 198 12.10 -29.61 -36.36
CA PRO A 198 13.19 -28.71 -36.70
C PRO A 198 13.71 -28.11 -35.40
N ALA A 199 15.04 -28.13 -35.20
CA ALA A 199 15.67 -27.67 -33.98
C ALA A 199 15.02 -26.33 -33.59
N MET A 200 14.33 -26.31 -32.45
CA MET A 200 13.78 -25.06 -31.95
C MET A 200 14.96 -24.09 -31.89
N PRO A 201 14.79 -22.86 -32.36
CA PRO A 201 15.81 -21.84 -32.16
C PRO A 201 16.15 -21.86 -30.67
N PRO A 202 17.43 -21.73 -30.30
CA PRO A 202 17.87 -21.86 -28.92
C PRO A 202 16.91 -21.03 -28.06
N ALA A 203 16.25 -21.68 -27.12
CA ALA A 203 15.23 -21.07 -26.26
C ALA A 203 15.82 -19.74 -25.81
N GLY A 204 15.24 -18.65 -26.31
CA GLY A 204 15.71 -17.31 -25.98
C GLY A 204 15.91 -17.29 -24.48
N ARG A 205 17.08 -16.84 -24.01
CA ARG A 205 17.44 -16.78 -22.60
C ARG A 205 16.18 -16.43 -21.82
N ALA A 206 15.81 -17.29 -20.86
CA ALA A 206 14.66 -17.04 -20.00
C ALA A 206 14.69 -15.57 -19.63
N PRO A 207 13.61 -14.80 -19.80
CA PRO A 207 13.66 -13.35 -19.60
C PRO A 207 14.31 -13.11 -18.25
N PHE A 208 15.45 -12.40 -18.25
CA PHE A 208 16.17 -12.09 -17.03
C PHE A 208 15.14 -11.54 -16.06
N ARG A 209 14.92 -12.22 -14.93
CA ARG A 209 14.01 -11.70 -13.90
C ARG A 209 14.58 -10.35 -13.49
N MET A 210 13.84 -9.29 -13.77
CA MET A 210 14.19 -7.96 -13.30
C MET A 210 14.32 -8.05 -11.78
N PRO A 211 15.44 -7.61 -11.20
CA PRO A 211 15.61 -7.65 -9.76
C PRO A 211 14.52 -6.84 -9.08
N SER A 212 13.98 -7.36 -8.00
CA SER A 212 13.01 -6.64 -7.17
C SER A 212 13.73 -5.82 -6.12
N TYR A 213 13.34 -4.55 -5.98
CA TYR A 213 13.94 -3.61 -5.04
C TYR A 213 12.97 -3.23 -3.93
N VAL A 214 13.55 -2.92 -2.78
CA VAL A 214 12.95 -2.11 -1.72
C VAL A 214 13.76 -0.83 -1.59
N HIS A 215 13.08 0.27 -1.35
CA HIS A 215 13.66 1.60 -1.25
C HIS A 215 13.44 2.18 0.14
N ALA A 216 14.40 2.97 0.61
CA ALA A 216 14.36 3.67 1.87
C ALA A 216 15.07 5.03 1.77
N ILE A 217 14.75 5.95 2.67
CA ILE A 217 15.44 7.23 2.82
C ILE A 217 16.10 7.24 4.20
N SER A 218 17.42 7.37 4.24
CA SER A 218 18.16 7.52 5.49
C SER A 218 18.12 8.95 6.03
N SER A 219 18.44 9.13 7.29
CA SER A 219 18.37 10.44 7.95
C SER A 219 19.35 11.49 7.41
N ASP A 220 20.36 11.09 6.64
CA ASP A 220 21.23 12.00 5.89
C ASP A 220 20.64 12.44 4.54
N GLY A 221 19.41 12.00 4.23
CA GLY A 221 18.65 12.34 3.04
C GLY A 221 19.02 11.53 1.80
N MET A 222 19.78 10.45 1.95
CA MET A 222 20.14 9.57 0.83
C MET A 222 19.00 8.57 0.55
N PHE A 223 18.76 8.34 -0.73
CA PHE A 223 17.82 7.34 -1.24
C PHE A 223 18.56 6.05 -1.56
N HIS A 224 18.16 4.99 -0.90
CA HIS A 224 18.74 3.66 -0.99
C HIS A 224 17.86 2.73 -1.83
N SER A 225 18.49 1.94 -2.69
CA SER A 225 17.85 0.88 -3.47
C SER A 225 18.50 -0.45 -3.12
N MET A 226 17.76 -1.34 -2.47
CA MET A 226 18.29 -2.61 -1.98
C MET A 226 17.57 -3.78 -2.66
N TYR A 227 18.30 -4.85 -2.96
CA TYR A 227 17.68 -6.10 -3.38
C TYR A 227 16.81 -6.68 -2.26
N VAL A 228 15.56 -7.05 -2.58
CA VAL A 228 14.66 -7.68 -1.61
C VAL A 228 15.20 -9.02 -1.09
N SER A 229 16.09 -9.66 -1.84
CA SER A 229 16.64 -11.00 -1.52
C SER A 229 17.65 -11.01 -0.38
N ASN A 230 18.45 -9.95 -0.22
CA ASN A 230 19.59 -9.93 0.69
C ASN A 230 19.93 -8.55 1.28
N GLY A 231 19.21 -7.50 0.89
CA GLY A 231 19.44 -6.13 1.37
C GLY A 231 20.71 -5.46 0.79
N GLU A 232 21.39 -6.08 -0.19
CA GLU A 232 22.54 -5.47 -0.84
C GLU A 232 22.12 -4.36 -1.80
N GLU A 233 22.92 -3.31 -1.87
CA GLU A 233 22.71 -2.17 -2.77
C GLU A 233 23.49 -2.39 -4.07
N PRO A 234 22.81 -2.47 -5.23
CA PRO A 234 23.49 -2.65 -6.52
C PRO A 234 24.25 -1.40 -6.98
N SER A 235 23.93 -0.24 -6.43
CA SER A 235 24.54 1.04 -6.74
C SER A 235 24.66 1.91 -5.49
N ALA A 236 25.52 2.93 -5.55
CA ALA A 236 25.62 3.91 -4.47
C ALA A 236 24.28 4.63 -4.23
N PRO A 237 23.96 5.00 -2.98
CA PRO A 237 22.79 5.79 -2.67
C PRO A 237 22.77 7.15 -3.40
N ILE A 238 21.60 7.65 -3.70
CA ILE A 238 21.38 8.89 -4.43
C ILE A 238 20.95 10.00 -3.45
N LYS A 239 21.54 11.18 -3.55
CA LYS A 239 21.10 12.33 -2.74
C LYS A 239 19.68 12.73 -3.16
N PHE A 240 18.75 12.75 -2.21
CA PHE A 240 17.35 13.02 -2.47
C PHE A 240 16.80 14.18 -1.62
N LEU A 241 16.89 14.09 -0.32
CA LEU A 241 16.37 15.08 0.62
C LEU A 241 17.52 15.83 1.34
N PRO A 242 17.25 16.99 1.93
CA PRO A 242 18.16 17.58 2.92
C PRO A 242 18.32 16.63 4.12
N PRO A 243 19.48 16.64 4.81
CA PRO A 243 19.68 15.78 5.97
C PRO A 243 18.79 16.20 7.16
N ASN A 244 18.46 15.22 8.00
CA ASN A 244 17.66 15.37 9.22
C ASN A 244 16.24 15.92 8.99
N THR A 245 15.68 15.69 7.81
CA THR A 245 14.28 16.01 7.53
C THR A 245 13.34 15.05 8.24
N ASN A 246 12.17 15.53 8.64
CA ASN A 246 11.03 14.65 8.88
C ASN A 246 10.38 14.38 7.52
N SER A 247 10.45 13.14 7.04
CA SER A 247 9.95 12.73 5.74
C SER A 247 8.89 11.66 5.86
N GLU A 248 7.86 11.74 5.01
CA GLU A 248 6.72 10.83 5.03
C GLU A 248 6.33 10.39 3.62
N GLY A 249 5.56 9.32 3.53
CA GLY A 249 4.85 8.92 2.34
C GLY A 249 5.73 8.49 1.16
N LEU A 250 6.94 7.93 1.44
CA LEU A 250 7.79 7.41 0.35
C LEU A 250 7.02 6.44 -0.54
N ILE A 251 7.05 6.71 -1.83
CA ILE A 251 6.48 5.89 -2.88
C ILE A 251 7.33 5.95 -4.14
N VAL A 252 7.40 4.86 -4.88
CA VAL A 252 8.09 4.80 -6.18
C VAL A 252 7.11 4.42 -7.27
N VAL A 253 6.85 5.36 -8.18
CA VAL A 253 5.94 5.20 -9.33
C VAL A 253 6.74 5.45 -10.60
N ASP A 254 6.70 4.51 -11.54
CA ASP A 254 7.39 4.61 -12.84
C ASP A 254 8.86 5.08 -12.74
N ASN A 255 9.60 4.46 -11.81
CA ASN A 255 11.01 4.75 -11.54
C ASN A 255 11.29 6.18 -11.01
N VAL A 256 10.28 6.86 -10.48
CA VAL A 256 10.40 8.12 -9.77
C VAL A 256 10.02 7.91 -8.31
N ALA A 257 10.91 8.29 -7.39
CA ALA A 257 10.62 8.28 -5.97
C ALA A 257 10.02 9.61 -5.54
N TYR A 258 8.95 9.56 -4.74
CA TYR A 258 8.30 10.74 -4.16
C TYR A 258 8.27 10.62 -2.65
N ALA A 259 8.49 11.73 -1.97
CA ALA A 259 8.34 11.86 -0.51
C ALA A 259 7.94 13.28 -0.16
N VAL A 260 7.33 13.47 1.00
CA VAL A 260 7.05 14.80 1.54
C VAL A 260 7.96 15.09 2.73
N THR A 261 8.30 16.37 2.93
CA THR A 261 9.01 16.85 4.11
C THR A 261 8.09 17.76 4.91
N THR A 262 8.11 17.61 6.24
CA THR A 262 7.20 18.30 7.17
C THR A 262 7.97 18.99 8.29
N ASP A 263 7.30 19.93 8.97
CA ASP A 263 7.74 20.60 10.20
C ASP A 263 9.04 21.41 10.09
N GLY A 264 9.57 21.65 8.88
CA GLY A 264 10.80 22.41 8.68
C GLY A 264 12.05 21.75 9.26
N CYS A 265 12.00 20.45 9.54
CA CYS A 265 13.09 19.71 10.14
C CYS A 265 14.33 19.70 9.24
N GLY A 266 15.52 19.81 9.83
CA GLY A 266 16.77 19.91 9.06
C GLY A 266 16.89 21.19 8.22
N GLY A 267 16.01 22.20 8.41
CA GLY A 267 15.94 23.40 7.60
C GLY A 267 15.32 23.17 6.21
N ALA A 268 14.72 22.02 5.97
CA ALA A 268 14.05 21.72 4.72
C ALA A 268 12.70 22.45 4.62
N PRO A 269 12.27 22.89 3.41
CA PRO A 269 10.91 23.39 3.22
C PRO A 269 9.89 22.27 3.46
N ASN A 270 8.68 22.64 3.88
CA ASN A 270 7.53 21.74 3.89
C ASN A 270 7.05 21.53 2.45
N ALA A 271 7.47 20.45 1.81
CA ALA A 271 7.40 20.29 0.36
C ALA A 271 7.17 18.84 -0.05
N ILE A 272 6.74 18.62 -1.29
CA ILE A 272 6.86 17.34 -1.96
C ILE A 272 8.11 17.35 -2.85
N TRP A 273 8.81 16.23 -2.88
CA TRP A 273 10.04 15.98 -3.62
C TRP A 273 9.83 14.82 -4.59
N ALA A 274 10.44 14.90 -5.77
CA ALA A 274 10.48 13.83 -6.76
C ALA A 274 11.93 13.60 -7.18
N LEU A 275 12.39 12.35 -7.13
CA LEU A 275 13.70 11.89 -7.59
C LEU A 275 13.52 10.96 -8.79
N ASP A 276 14.00 11.31 -9.95
CA ASP A 276 14.17 10.38 -11.06
C ASP A 276 15.35 9.46 -10.74
N ILE A 277 15.07 8.17 -10.46
CA ILE A 277 16.08 7.21 -10.00
C ILE A 277 17.15 6.94 -11.07
N ALA A 278 16.80 7.08 -12.36
CA ALA A 278 17.71 6.81 -13.46
C ALA A 278 18.71 7.95 -13.69
N SER A 279 18.26 9.20 -13.63
CA SER A 279 19.10 10.38 -13.87
C SER A 279 19.71 10.95 -12.58
N GLY A 280 19.10 10.72 -11.42
CA GLY A 280 19.45 11.35 -10.15
C GLY A 280 18.92 12.79 -10.04
N GLU A 281 18.10 13.26 -10.99
CA GLU A 281 17.51 14.60 -10.95
C GLU A 281 16.42 14.67 -9.89
N VAL A 282 16.42 15.79 -9.13
CA VAL A 282 15.45 16.06 -8.06
C VAL A 282 14.64 17.31 -8.41
N ALA A 283 13.32 17.18 -8.35
CA ALA A 283 12.37 18.29 -8.43
C ALA A 283 11.68 18.47 -7.08
N THR A 284 11.24 19.70 -6.80
CA THR A 284 10.56 20.06 -5.55
C THR A 284 9.43 21.03 -5.84
N TRP A 285 8.30 20.82 -5.13
CA TRP A 285 7.21 21.79 -5.08
C TRP A 285 6.78 22.00 -3.63
N GLN A 286 6.54 23.27 -3.28
CA GLN A 286 6.05 23.65 -1.96
C GLN A 286 4.85 24.59 -2.11
N PRO A 287 3.84 24.53 -1.20
CA PRO A 287 2.77 25.49 -1.17
C PRO A 287 3.28 26.88 -0.77
N ALA A 288 2.54 27.92 -1.14
CA ALA A 288 2.91 29.30 -0.80
C ALA A 288 2.90 29.56 0.72
N SER A 289 2.10 28.79 1.48
CA SER A 289 2.03 28.86 2.94
C SER A 289 1.64 27.49 3.52
N GLY A 290 1.95 27.26 4.80
CA GLY A 290 1.70 25.97 5.47
C GLY A 290 2.65 24.88 4.98
N GLY A 291 2.11 23.67 4.83
CA GLY A 291 2.84 22.49 4.39
C GLY A 291 1.92 21.53 3.62
N ILE A 292 2.48 20.39 3.23
CA ILE A 292 1.69 19.29 2.70
C ILE A 292 0.87 18.69 3.84
N ALA A 293 -0.40 18.40 3.58
CA ALA A 293 -1.30 17.83 4.58
C ALA A 293 -1.34 16.29 4.51
N GLY A 294 -1.70 15.69 5.63
CA GLY A 294 -1.86 14.26 5.79
C GLY A 294 -0.58 13.51 6.12
N SER A 295 -0.70 12.22 6.37
CA SER A 295 0.36 11.36 6.93
C SER A 295 0.94 10.32 5.97
N VAL A 296 0.37 10.21 4.75
CA VAL A 296 0.81 9.22 3.76
C VAL A 296 1.32 9.84 2.46
N GLY A 297 1.47 11.19 2.42
CA GLY A 297 2.01 11.92 1.29
C GLY A 297 1.07 11.98 0.08
N ALA A 298 1.64 12.10 -1.12
CA ALA A 298 0.90 12.22 -2.36
C ALA A 298 0.17 10.93 -2.77
N ALA A 299 -0.97 11.11 -3.47
CA ALA A 299 -1.66 10.05 -4.20
C ALA A 299 -1.55 10.26 -5.71
N PHE A 300 -1.78 9.23 -6.49
CA PHE A 300 -1.57 9.24 -7.94
C PHE A 300 -2.86 8.85 -8.68
N GLY A 301 -3.15 9.56 -9.75
CA GLY A 301 -4.14 9.16 -10.72
C GLY A 301 -3.64 8.04 -11.64
N PRO A 302 -4.54 7.38 -12.40
CA PRO A 302 -4.17 6.30 -13.32
C PRO A 302 -3.27 6.76 -14.48
N ASP A 303 -3.20 8.05 -14.73
CA ASP A 303 -2.35 8.74 -15.69
C ASP A 303 -1.04 9.27 -15.08
N ASN A 304 -0.72 8.85 -13.86
CA ASN A 304 0.41 9.32 -13.04
C ASN A 304 0.31 10.78 -12.56
N THR A 305 -0.79 11.49 -12.78
CA THR A 305 -1.01 12.81 -12.16
C THR A 305 -0.83 12.71 -10.65
N VAL A 306 -0.04 13.61 -10.09
CA VAL A 306 0.25 13.66 -8.65
C VAL A 306 -0.76 14.57 -7.96
N TYR A 307 -1.42 14.08 -6.93
CA TYR A 307 -2.36 14.85 -6.10
C TYR A 307 -1.76 15.07 -4.72
N VAL A 308 -1.82 16.30 -4.26
CA VAL A 308 -1.42 16.71 -2.91
C VAL A 308 -2.46 17.62 -2.29
N THR A 309 -2.61 17.54 -0.99
CA THR A 309 -3.40 18.45 -0.17
C THR A 309 -2.48 19.30 0.69
N THR A 310 -2.89 20.52 1.03
CA THR A 310 -2.08 21.47 1.78
C THR A 310 -2.77 21.93 3.05
N GLN A 311 -1.98 22.33 4.01
CA GLN A 311 -2.46 22.98 5.23
C GLN A 311 -3.01 24.40 4.97
N SER A 312 -2.73 25.00 3.79
CA SER A 312 -3.36 26.25 3.34
C SER A 312 -4.78 26.04 2.78
N GLY A 313 -5.24 24.79 2.63
CA GLY A 313 -6.57 24.48 2.14
C GLY A 313 -6.66 24.28 0.63
N ASP A 314 -5.54 24.02 -0.02
CA ASP A 314 -5.50 23.74 -1.45
C ASP A 314 -5.37 22.24 -1.70
N MET A 315 -6.11 21.71 -2.70
CA MET A 315 -5.81 20.45 -3.36
C MET A 315 -5.20 20.77 -4.72
N VAL A 316 -4.00 20.26 -4.98
CA VAL A 316 -3.19 20.62 -6.15
C VAL A 316 -2.87 19.38 -6.96
N THR A 317 -2.99 19.50 -8.29
CA THR A 317 -2.46 18.50 -9.22
C THR A 317 -1.09 18.96 -9.71
N LEU A 318 -0.14 18.05 -9.71
CA LEU A 318 1.22 18.28 -10.17
C LEU A 318 1.57 17.34 -11.31
N GLU A 319 2.41 17.79 -12.23
CA GLU A 319 2.99 16.94 -13.26
C GLU A 319 3.93 15.91 -12.63
N PRO A 320 3.91 14.66 -13.08
CA PRO A 320 4.88 13.67 -12.64
C PRO A 320 6.32 14.13 -12.94
N LYS A 321 7.28 13.68 -12.15
CA LYS A 321 8.71 14.04 -12.20
C LYS A 321 9.01 15.51 -11.94
N THR A 322 8.40 16.44 -12.69
CA THR A 322 8.73 17.87 -12.66
C THR A 322 8.07 18.60 -11.51
N LEU A 323 6.98 18.06 -10.95
CA LEU A 323 6.15 18.66 -9.91
C LEU A 323 5.62 20.06 -10.28
N LYS A 324 5.51 20.38 -11.57
CA LYS A 324 4.87 21.63 -12.00
C LYS A 324 3.38 21.59 -11.70
N PRO A 325 2.81 22.62 -11.05
CA PRO A 325 1.38 22.66 -10.77
C PRO A 325 0.58 22.78 -12.08
N LYS A 326 -0.52 22.01 -12.16
CA LYS A 326 -1.43 21.98 -13.32
C LYS A 326 -2.78 22.61 -13.00
N ASP A 327 -3.38 22.20 -11.87
CA ASP A 327 -4.71 22.67 -11.45
C ASP A 327 -4.77 22.74 -9.93
N VAL A 328 -5.65 23.61 -9.40
CA VAL A 328 -5.81 23.82 -7.98
C VAL A 328 -7.29 24.00 -7.62
N PHE A 329 -7.69 23.36 -6.54
CA PHE A 329 -8.96 23.59 -5.86
C PHE A 329 -8.69 24.17 -4.47
N GLN A 330 -9.42 25.23 -4.10
CA GLN A 330 -9.32 25.88 -2.80
C GLN A 330 -10.55 25.56 -1.96
N ALA A 331 -10.36 24.82 -0.87
CA ALA A 331 -11.44 24.45 0.05
C ALA A 331 -11.83 25.59 0.99
N GLY A 332 -10.93 26.56 1.20
CA GLY A 332 -11.09 27.65 2.18
C GLY A 332 -10.86 27.22 3.63
N HIS A 333 -10.56 25.95 3.87
CA HIS A 333 -10.22 25.38 5.17
C HIS A 333 -9.03 24.43 5.01
N GLU A 334 -8.15 24.38 6.01
CA GLU A 334 -6.99 23.51 6.05
C GLU A 334 -7.38 22.04 5.80
N PHE A 335 -6.69 21.37 4.86
CA PHE A 335 -6.77 19.93 4.75
C PHE A 335 -5.98 19.27 5.87
N THR A 336 -6.51 18.18 6.42
CA THR A 336 -5.86 17.36 7.45
C THR A 336 -5.40 16.01 6.92
N SER A 337 -6.07 15.50 5.87
CA SER A 337 -5.74 14.20 5.28
C SER A 337 -4.94 14.32 4.00
N SER A 338 -4.08 13.33 3.75
CA SER A 338 -3.60 13.03 2.40
C SER A 338 -4.78 12.74 1.48
N PRO A 339 -4.67 13.01 0.16
CA PRO A 339 -5.70 12.64 -0.79
C PRO A 339 -5.77 11.12 -0.96
N VAL A 340 -6.98 10.61 -1.23
CA VAL A 340 -7.20 9.25 -1.68
C VAL A 340 -7.86 9.27 -3.05
N VAL A 341 -7.34 8.47 -3.99
CA VAL A 341 -7.84 8.40 -5.37
C VAL A 341 -8.60 7.10 -5.58
N PHE A 342 -9.75 7.16 -6.22
CA PHE A 342 -10.54 5.98 -6.51
C PHE A 342 -11.38 6.14 -7.77
N GLN A 343 -11.78 5.03 -8.34
CA GLN A 343 -12.69 5.00 -9.48
C GLN A 343 -14.13 4.84 -8.99
N SER A 344 -15.03 5.67 -9.51
CA SER A 344 -16.47 5.51 -9.35
C SER A 344 -17.11 5.62 -10.73
N GLU A 345 -17.78 4.56 -11.15
CA GLU A 345 -18.25 4.43 -12.54
C GLU A 345 -17.09 4.61 -13.53
N ALA A 346 -17.17 5.57 -14.46
CA ALA A 346 -16.11 5.89 -15.42
C ALA A 346 -15.20 7.05 -14.98
N LYS A 347 -15.42 7.63 -13.77
CA LYS A 347 -14.70 8.81 -13.28
C LYS A 347 -13.61 8.43 -12.31
N THR A 348 -12.50 9.13 -12.38
CA THR A 348 -11.49 9.16 -11.32
C THR A 348 -11.86 10.26 -10.33
N LEU A 349 -12.11 9.88 -9.08
CA LEU A 349 -12.46 10.79 -8.00
C LEU A 349 -11.33 10.87 -6.97
N ILE A 350 -11.20 12.03 -6.35
CA ILE A 350 -10.23 12.29 -5.29
C ILE A 350 -11.01 12.75 -4.05
N ALA A 351 -10.75 12.14 -2.89
CA ALA A 351 -11.34 12.59 -1.63
C ALA A 351 -10.26 13.03 -0.64
N ALA A 352 -10.58 14.05 0.15
CA ALA A 352 -9.77 14.49 1.27
C ALA A 352 -10.64 15.18 2.33
N ALA A 353 -10.16 15.15 3.58
CA ALA A 353 -10.82 15.74 4.73
C ALA A 353 -10.17 17.07 5.13
N THR A 354 -11.01 18.00 5.61
CA THR A 354 -10.59 19.33 6.11
C THR A 354 -10.82 19.45 7.61
N ARG A 355 -10.09 20.35 8.26
CA ARG A 355 -10.12 20.60 9.70
C ARG A 355 -11.50 21.03 10.22
N ASP A 356 -12.33 21.63 9.37
CA ASP A 356 -13.71 22.01 9.74
C ASP A 356 -14.70 20.82 9.76
N GLY A 357 -14.20 19.59 9.65
CA GLY A 357 -14.99 18.37 9.79
C GLY A 357 -15.69 17.93 8.51
N ARG A 358 -15.19 18.30 7.32
CA ARG A 358 -15.80 17.98 6.03
C ARG A 358 -14.95 17.04 5.21
N ILE A 359 -15.59 16.33 4.29
CA ILE A 359 -14.93 15.60 3.20
C ILE A 359 -15.32 16.26 1.88
N TYR A 360 -14.31 16.56 1.08
CA TYR A 360 -14.45 17.00 -0.31
C TYR A 360 -14.19 15.83 -1.24
N ILE A 361 -15.00 15.71 -2.30
CA ILE A 361 -14.78 14.76 -3.40
C ILE A 361 -14.71 15.58 -4.68
N LEU A 362 -13.61 15.45 -5.40
CA LEU A 362 -13.30 16.19 -6.62
C LEU A 362 -13.22 15.25 -7.81
N ASP A 363 -13.48 15.77 -9.01
CA ASP A 363 -13.26 15.05 -10.27
C ASP A 363 -11.79 15.20 -10.67
N GLY A 364 -11.09 14.08 -10.88
CA GLY A 364 -9.68 14.09 -11.27
C GLY A 364 -9.41 14.69 -12.65
N ALA A 365 -10.43 14.79 -13.50
CA ALA A 365 -10.29 15.43 -14.80
C ALA A 365 -10.27 16.97 -14.72
N ALA A 366 -10.89 17.56 -13.66
CA ALA A 366 -10.91 19.00 -13.44
C ALA A 366 -11.21 19.29 -11.96
N LEU A 367 -10.28 19.91 -11.25
CA LEU A 367 -10.44 20.24 -9.84
C LEU A 367 -11.30 21.49 -9.59
N SER A 368 -11.69 22.23 -10.63
CA SER A 368 -12.28 23.57 -10.56
C SER A 368 -13.49 23.72 -9.64
N SER A 369 -14.23 22.61 -9.41
CA SER A 369 -15.30 22.58 -8.41
C SER A 369 -15.48 21.19 -7.82
N PRO A 370 -15.87 21.07 -6.54
CA PRO A 370 -16.11 19.78 -5.94
C PRO A 370 -17.33 19.10 -6.57
N VAL A 371 -17.21 17.79 -6.82
CA VAL A 371 -18.34 16.92 -7.16
C VAL A 371 -19.26 16.80 -5.96
N TYR A 372 -18.67 16.82 -4.77
CA TYR A 372 -19.37 16.76 -3.50
C TYR A 372 -18.56 17.44 -2.39
N ARG A 373 -19.28 18.17 -1.53
CA ARG A 373 -18.81 18.72 -0.26
C ARG A 373 -19.76 18.24 0.83
N SER A 374 -19.28 17.52 1.81
CA SER A 374 -20.13 17.06 2.91
C SER A 374 -20.59 18.21 3.78
N GLU A 375 -21.66 17.99 4.54
CA GLU A 375 -21.89 18.73 5.77
C GLU A 375 -20.74 18.50 6.76
N VAL A 376 -20.74 19.20 7.89
CA VAL A 376 -19.82 18.92 8.98
C VAL A 376 -20.16 17.54 9.54
N LEU A 377 -19.32 16.55 9.24
CA LEU A 377 -19.55 15.16 9.64
C LEU A 377 -19.31 14.98 11.14
N ILE A 378 -18.29 15.67 11.66
CA ILE A 378 -17.92 15.64 13.08
C ILE A 378 -17.51 17.06 13.48
N PRO A 379 -18.22 17.70 14.41
CA PRO A 379 -17.89 19.06 14.83
C PRO A 379 -16.55 19.17 15.59
N GLY A 380 -15.82 20.25 15.34
CA GLY A 380 -14.65 20.66 16.09
C GLY A 380 -13.37 19.88 15.77
N ASP A 381 -12.39 19.98 16.65
CA ASP A 381 -11.02 19.47 16.45
C ASP A 381 -10.90 17.93 16.45
N LYS A 382 -12.03 17.22 16.56
CA LYS A 382 -12.07 15.76 16.61
C LYS A 382 -11.96 15.09 15.24
N PHE A 383 -12.17 15.82 14.15
CA PHE A 383 -12.09 15.27 12.79
C PHE A 383 -10.80 15.73 12.11
N THR A 384 -9.70 15.09 12.44
CA THR A 384 -8.39 15.37 11.86
C THR A 384 -7.72 14.10 11.33
N PRO A 385 -8.38 13.34 10.41
CA PRO A 385 -7.78 12.14 9.89
C PRO A 385 -6.51 12.49 9.09
N GLY A 386 -5.40 11.78 9.34
CA GLY A 386 -4.16 11.93 8.56
C GLY A 386 -4.28 11.34 7.15
N ALA A 387 -5.19 10.38 6.96
CA ALA A 387 -5.54 9.81 5.66
C ALA A 387 -6.96 9.23 5.71
N LEU A 388 -7.58 9.11 4.54
CA LEU A 388 -8.82 8.36 4.34
C LEU A 388 -8.49 6.98 3.77
N ALA A 389 -9.38 6.01 4.00
CA ALA A 389 -9.35 4.73 3.32
C ALA A 389 -10.57 4.59 2.41
N THR A 390 -10.43 3.79 1.33
CA THR A 390 -11.55 3.54 0.41
C THR A 390 -11.55 2.11 -0.07
N TRP A 391 -12.73 1.53 -0.23
CA TRP A 391 -12.91 0.20 -0.80
C TRP A 391 -14.23 0.10 -1.55
N GLN A 392 -14.40 -0.98 -2.30
CA GLN A 392 -15.63 -1.27 -3.03
C GLN A 392 -16.06 -2.70 -2.74
N ASP A 393 -17.34 -2.88 -2.42
CA ASP A 393 -17.89 -4.20 -2.21
C ASP A 393 -18.18 -4.95 -3.53
N SER A 394 -18.61 -6.18 -3.42
CA SER A 394 -18.96 -7.02 -4.58
C SER A 394 -20.19 -6.53 -5.35
N ALA A 395 -21.03 -5.70 -4.74
CA ALA A 395 -22.18 -5.09 -5.38
C ALA A 395 -21.82 -3.79 -6.14
N GLY A 396 -20.55 -3.35 -6.04
CA GLY A 396 -20.07 -2.12 -6.66
C GLY A 396 -20.24 -0.87 -5.80
N THR A 397 -20.75 -0.99 -4.57
CA THR A 397 -20.87 0.15 -3.64
C THR A 397 -19.50 0.61 -3.18
N ARG A 398 -19.22 1.90 -3.33
CA ARG A 398 -17.98 2.52 -2.88
C ARG A 398 -18.13 3.04 -1.46
N TYR A 399 -17.11 2.80 -0.63
CA TYR A 399 -17.05 3.28 0.75
C TYR A 399 -15.82 4.16 0.95
N LEU A 400 -15.97 5.17 1.82
CA LEU A 400 -14.89 5.96 2.41
C LEU A 400 -14.88 5.73 3.92
N LEU A 401 -13.70 5.65 4.50
CA LEU A 401 -13.52 5.48 5.93
C LEU A 401 -12.53 6.50 6.46
N ALA A 402 -12.78 6.96 7.68
CA ALA A 402 -11.86 7.83 8.41
C ALA A 402 -11.75 7.39 9.86
N ALA A 403 -10.54 7.53 10.40
CA ALA A 403 -10.29 7.55 11.84
C ALA A 403 -10.38 8.99 12.35
N THR A 404 -10.97 9.17 13.51
CA THR A 404 -11.06 10.45 14.21
C THR A 404 -10.34 10.35 15.55
N ALA A 405 -10.56 11.29 16.49
CA ALA A 405 -9.88 11.26 17.77
C ALA A 405 -10.11 9.95 18.57
N ASP A 406 -11.31 9.37 18.47
CA ASP A 406 -11.74 8.22 19.27
C ASP A 406 -12.65 7.23 18.50
N THR A 407 -12.79 7.40 17.21
CA THR A 407 -13.81 6.71 16.42
C THR A 407 -13.31 6.34 15.03
N VAL A 408 -13.75 5.21 14.49
CA VAL A 408 -13.64 4.88 13.06
C VAL A 408 -15.03 4.88 12.46
N THR A 409 -15.23 5.66 11.40
CA THR A 409 -16.53 5.82 10.73
C THR A 409 -16.42 5.43 9.25
N SER A 410 -17.47 4.81 8.74
CA SER A 410 -17.63 4.43 7.34
C SER A 410 -18.84 5.11 6.72
N TRP A 411 -18.63 5.66 5.53
CA TRP A 411 -19.67 6.23 4.68
C TRP A 411 -19.72 5.48 3.35
N LYS A 412 -20.90 5.25 2.82
CA LYS A 412 -21.06 4.79 1.44
C LYS A 412 -21.25 5.98 0.50
N LEU A 413 -20.67 5.88 -0.68
CA LEU A 413 -20.89 6.81 -1.76
C LEU A 413 -22.20 6.45 -2.46
N THR A 414 -23.11 7.39 -2.53
CA THR A 414 -24.40 7.25 -3.24
C THR A 414 -24.46 8.25 -4.39
N THR A 415 -25.11 7.86 -5.49
CA THR A 415 -25.38 8.76 -6.61
C THR A 415 -26.88 8.87 -6.77
N GLN A 416 -27.43 10.07 -6.50
CA GLN A 416 -28.84 10.36 -6.66
C GLN A 416 -29.00 11.46 -7.71
N SER A 417 -29.74 11.17 -8.78
CA SER A 417 -30.00 12.13 -9.87
C SER A 417 -28.71 12.76 -10.45
N GLY A 418 -27.61 12.00 -10.50
CA GLY A 418 -26.31 12.46 -10.99
C GLY A 418 -25.46 13.24 -9.97
N SER A 419 -25.98 13.47 -8.77
CA SER A 419 -25.23 14.09 -7.67
C SER A 419 -24.66 13.04 -6.73
N VAL A 420 -23.39 13.18 -6.37
CA VAL A 420 -22.70 12.33 -5.40
C VAL A 420 -23.03 12.78 -3.98
N ALA A 421 -23.21 11.83 -3.07
CA ALA A 421 -23.39 12.10 -1.65
C ALA A 421 -22.72 11.01 -0.79
N LEU A 422 -22.40 11.33 0.47
CA LEU A 422 -21.91 10.39 1.48
C LEU A 422 -23.02 10.13 2.49
N GLU A 423 -23.34 8.85 2.68
CA GLU A 423 -24.30 8.39 3.68
C GLU A 423 -23.55 7.54 4.73
N GLN A 424 -23.61 7.94 6.01
CA GLN A 424 -22.97 7.18 7.08
C GLN A 424 -23.62 5.80 7.21
N VAL A 425 -22.79 4.78 7.23
CA VAL A 425 -23.23 3.38 7.35
C VAL A 425 -23.07 2.91 8.78
N TRP A 426 -21.89 3.12 9.35
CA TRP A 426 -21.58 2.73 10.72
C TRP A 426 -20.47 3.59 11.30
N SER A 427 -20.38 3.57 12.64
CA SER A 427 -19.35 4.23 13.42
C SER A 427 -19.02 3.38 14.64
N VAL A 428 -17.73 3.16 14.92
CA VAL A 428 -17.24 2.39 16.06
C VAL A 428 -16.45 3.33 16.97
N PRO A 429 -17.00 3.72 18.13
CA PRO A 429 -16.39 4.64 19.09
C PRO A 429 -15.46 3.93 20.06
N GLU A 430 -14.94 4.69 21.05
CA GLU A 430 -14.16 4.23 22.20
C GLU A 430 -12.78 3.68 21.86
N MET A 431 -12.18 4.14 20.76
CA MET A 431 -10.80 3.85 20.42
C MET A 431 -9.87 4.93 20.95
N VAL A 432 -8.67 4.56 21.35
CA VAL A 432 -7.62 5.52 21.77
C VAL A 432 -6.74 5.86 20.58
N ALA A 433 -6.86 7.10 20.07
CA ALA A 433 -6.10 7.61 18.94
C ALA A 433 -6.06 6.62 17.74
N PRO A 434 -7.21 6.28 17.14
CA PRO A 434 -7.26 5.30 16.08
C PRO A 434 -6.50 5.77 14.83
N LEU A 435 -5.84 4.81 14.17
CA LEU A 435 -5.10 5.02 12.93
C LEU A 435 -6.01 4.79 11.71
N THR A 436 -5.57 5.29 10.55
CA THR A 436 -6.25 5.01 9.27
C THR A 436 -6.47 3.50 9.11
N PRO A 437 -7.71 3.06 8.90
CA PRO A 437 -8.02 1.63 8.81
C PRO A 437 -7.46 1.02 7.52
N LEU A 438 -7.21 -0.28 7.57
CA LEU A 438 -6.86 -1.12 6.42
C LEU A 438 -8.04 -2.01 6.06
N ILE A 439 -8.38 -2.11 4.79
CA ILE A 439 -9.43 -3.00 4.31
C ILE A 439 -8.79 -4.19 3.58
N VAL A 440 -9.15 -5.42 3.97
CA VAL A 440 -8.73 -6.64 3.30
C VAL A 440 -9.96 -7.47 2.98
N ASN A 441 -10.27 -7.63 1.69
CA ASN A 441 -11.34 -8.47 1.19
C ASN A 441 -12.68 -8.28 1.97
N GLY A 442 -13.09 -7.01 2.19
CA GLY A 442 -14.34 -6.66 2.87
C GLY A 442 -14.29 -6.67 4.41
N VAL A 443 -13.14 -6.98 5.01
CA VAL A 443 -12.90 -6.81 6.44
C VAL A 443 -12.15 -5.50 6.67
N VAL A 444 -12.67 -4.65 7.55
CA VAL A 444 -12.01 -3.43 8.00
C VAL A 444 -11.20 -3.72 9.26
N PHE A 445 -9.90 -3.56 9.17
CA PHE A 445 -9.01 -3.64 10.30
C PHE A 445 -8.70 -2.23 10.83
N ALA A 446 -9.15 -1.95 12.03
CA ALA A 446 -8.93 -0.70 12.74
C ALA A 446 -7.94 -0.91 13.89
N VAL A 447 -7.09 0.08 14.14
CA VAL A 447 -6.14 0.08 15.25
C VAL A 447 -6.50 1.19 16.22
N SER A 448 -6.83 0.83 17.45
CA SER A 448 -6.72 1.74 18.58
C SER A 448 -5.24 1.78 18.93
N SER A 449 -4.55 2.88 18.61
CA SER A 449 -3.08 2.94 18.74
C SER A 449 -2.60 2.90 20.18
N GLY A 450 -3.47 3.32 21.10
CA GLY A 450 -3.13 3.44 22.52
C GLY A 450 -2.24 4.64 22.83
N GLU A 451 -1.88 5.45 21.83
CA GLU A 451 -1.03 6.61 22.04
C GLU A 451 -1.76 7.71 22.82
N PHE A 452 -1.10 8.25 23.82
CA PHE A 452 -1.59 9.42 24.54
C PHE A 452 -1.31 10.69 23.72
N LEU A 453 -2.37 11.27 23.13
CA LEU A 453 -2.30 12.54 22.42
C LEU A 453 -2.41 13.71 23.39
N SER A 454 -1.67 14.79 23.12
CA SER A 454 -1.69 16.02 23.94
C SER A 454 -1.30 17.22 23.10
N ASP A 455 -2.00 18.32 23.32
CA ASP A 455 -1.68 19.64 22.73
C ASP A 455 -0.59 20.40 23.55
N ASP A 456 -0.20 19.86 24.71
CA ASP A 456 0.87 20.42 25.53
C ASP A 456 2.22 20.24 24.85
N ARG A 457 2.71 21.35 24.26
CA ARG A 457 4.01 21.40 23.55
C ARG A 457 5.22 21.17 24.48
N ALA A 458 5.05 21.30 25.80
CA ALA A 458 6.10 21.04 26.77
C ALA A 458 6.23 19.56 27.12
N MET A 459 5.25 18.74 26.74
CA MET A 459 5.26 17.30 27.01
C MET A 459 6.35 16.61 26.18
N THR A 460 7.24 15.90 26.87
CA THR A 460 8.32 15.13 26.23
C THR A 460 7.80 13.80 25.65
N ALA A 461 8.55 13.22 24.71
CA ALA A 461 8.26 11.88 24.18
C ALA A 461 8.19 10.81 25.29
N ALA A 462 9.08 10.87 26.27
CA ALA A 462 9.09 9.94 27.40
C ALA A 462 7.81 10.04 28.25
N GLN A 463 7.35 11.26 28.55
CA GLN A 463 6.10 11.48 29.29
C GLN A 463 4.88 11.01 28.50
N ARG A 464 4.88 11.21 27.16
CA ARG A 464 3.82 10.76 26.26
C ARG A 464 3.79 9.24 26.18
N ALA A 465 4.96 8.61 25.99
CA ALA A 465 5.08 7.15 25.99
C ALA A 465 4.63 6.51 27.32
N GLN A 466 4.97 7.13 28.47
CA GLN A 466 4.57 6.64 29.78
C GLN A 466 3.05 6.67 30.02
N ARG A 467 2.34 7.62 29.39
CA ARG A 467 0.87 7.75 29.49
C ARG A 467 0.13 6.91 28.45
N SER A 468 0.84 6.43 27.43
CA SER A 468 0.26 5.60 26.39
C SER A 468 -0.04 4.20 26.89
N VAL A 469 -1.06 3.56 26.31
CA VAL A 469 -1.51 2.21 26.66
C VAL A 469 -1.27 1.24 25.50
N PRO A 470 -1.24 -0.07 25.73
CA PRO A 470 -1.10 -1.04 24.65
C PRO A 470 -2.13 -0.87 23.53
N ALA A 471 -1.70 -1.03 22.29
CA ALA A 471 -2.58 -0.97 21.13
C ALA A 471 -3.50 -2.19 21.04
N VAL A 472 -4.65 -2.00 20.39
CA VAL A 472 -5.60 -3.09 20.08
C VAL A 472 -5.98 -3.02 18.62
N VAL A 473 -5.92 -4.17 17.94
CA VAL A 473 -6.41 -4.34 16.57
C VAL A 473 -7.82 -4.90 16.62
N TYR A 474 -8.73 -4.32 15.86
CA TYR A 474 -10.10 -4.74 15.68
C TYR A 474 -10.32 -5.17 14.22
N ALA A 475 -11.02 -6.26 14.00
CA ALA A 475 -11.54 -6.66 12.70
C ALA A 475 -13.05 -6.45 12.68
N LEU A 476 -13.50 -5.63 11.75
CA LEU A 476 -14.92 -5.25 11.60
C LEU A 476 -15.43 -5.74 10.24
N ASP A 477 -16.67 -6.13 10.17
CA ASP A 477 -17.36 -6.33 8.90
C ASP A 477 -17.48 -5.00 8.16
N GLY A 478 -16.94 -4.90 6.96
CA GLY A 478 -16.84 -3.64 6.22
C GLY A 478 -18.18 -3.02 5.85
N ALA A 479 -19.21 -3.83 5.65
CA ALA A 479 -20.54 -3.37 5.30
C ALA A 479 -21.38 -2.94 6.51
N THR A 480 -21.17 -3.53 7.69
CA THR A 480 -22.04 -3.36 8.86
C THR A 480 -21.37 -2.75 10.09
N GLY A 481 -20.03 -2.73 10.13
CA GLY A 481 -19.26 -2.30 11.31
C GLY A 481 -19.27 -3.30 12.47
N LYS A 482 -19.92 -4.47 12.30
CA LYS A 482 -19.97 -5.51 13.33
C LYS A 482 -18.56 -6.00 13.64
N MET A 483 -18.19 -6.03 14.92
CA MET A 483 -16.92 -6.62 15.36
C MET A 483 -16.92 -8.13 15.11
N LEU A 484 -15.91 -8.60 14.37
CA LEU A 484 -15.66 -10.01 14.06
C LEU A 484 -14.58 -10.59 14.98
N TRP A 485 -13.56 -9.81 15.29
CA TRP A 485 -12.42 -10.21 16.10
C TRP A 485 -11.68 -8.99 16.67
N ASN A 486 -10.92 -9.18 17.74
CA ASN A 486 -9.94 -8.23 18.24
C ASN A 486 -8.72 -8.93 18.86
N SER A 487 -7.60 -8.22 18.92
CA SER A 487 -6.33 -8.74 19.46
C SER A 487 -6.30 -8.85 20.99
N GLY A 488 -7.29 -8.34 21.69
CA GLY A 488 -7.31 -8.32 23.14
C GLY A 488 -6.06 -7.67 23.74
N LYS A 489 -5.39 -8.38 24.64
CA LYS A 489 -4.18 -7.95 25.35
C LYS A 489 -2.87 -8.50 24.74
N THR A 490 -2.91 -8.98 23.51
CA THR A 490 -1.77 -9.64 22.86
C THR A 490 -0.61 -8.66 22.57
N ILE A 491 -0.94 -7.40 22.23
CA ILE A 491 0.04 -6.35 21.95
C ILE A 491 0.47 -5.74 23.27
N ALA A 492 1.78 -5.55 23.45
CA ALA A 492 2.35 -5.07 24.72
C ALA A 492 2.65 -3.57 24.76
N SER A 493 2.64 -2.89 23.60
CA SER A 493 3.03 -1.49 23.47
C SER A 493 2.07 -0.73 22.56
N PHE A 494 2.13 0.59 22.61
CA PHE A 494 1.37 1.47 21.72
C PHE A 494 2.00 1.59 20.32
N VAL A 495 1.28 2.21 19.39
CA VAL A 495 1.73 2.52 18.03
C VAL A 495 1.77 4.03 17.85
N HIS A 496 2.85 4.56 17.27
CA HIS A 496 2.98 5.96 16.89
C HIS A 496 3.22 6.06 15.37
N GLY A 497 2.43 6.91 14.71
CA GLY A 497 2.63 7.30 13.30
C GLY A 497 2.55 6.19 12.25
N GLY A 498 2.73 4.94 12.64
CA GLY A 498 2.63 3.78 11.77
C GLY A 498 1.18 3.39 11.49
N GLY A 499 0.98 2.40 10.65
CA GLY A 499 -0.32 1.82 10.34
C GLY A 499 -0.22 0.32 10.15
N LEU A 500 -1.37 -0.28 9.91
CA LEU A 500 -1.44 -1.68 9.51
C LEU A 500 -0.90 -1.85 8.09
N SER A 501 -0.26 -2.98 7.89
CA SER A 501 -0.01 -3.54 6.57
C SER A 501 -0.70 -4.90 6.47
N GLY A 502 -1.13 -5.30 5.29
CA GLY A 502 -1.83 -6.57 5.13
C GLY A 502 -1.60 -7.18 3.75
N GLY A 503 -1.57 -8.49 3.71
CA GLY A 503 -1.41 -9.29 2.50
C GLY A 503 -0.92 -10.70 2.82
N GLY A 504 -1.14 -11.64 1.89
CA GLY A 504 -0.75 -13.03 2.12
C GLY A 504 -1.47 -13.68 3.30
N SER A 505 -2.72 -13.29 3.55
CA SER A 505 -3.58 -13.79 4.62
C SER A 505 -3.11 -13.43 6.04
N GLN A 506 -2.29 -12.39 6.16
CA GLN A 506 -1.78 -11.88 7.43
C GLN A 506 -1.87 -10.34 7.50
N LEU A 507 -1.88 -9.83 8.72
CA LEU A 507 -1.75 -8.42 9.07
C LEU A 507 -0.47 -8.20 9.85
N TYR A 508 0.14 -7.04 9.67
CA TYR A 508 1.38 -6.68 10.33
C TYR A 508 1.22 -5.33 11.02
N LEU A 509 1.70 -5.25 12.26
CA LEU A 509 1.67 -4.04 13.07
C LEU A 509 3.00 -3.87 13.80
N GLY A 510 3.71 -2.79 13.50
CA GLY A 510 4.90 -2.36 14.24
C GLY A 510 4.52 -1.51 15.45
N THR A 511 5.12 -1.76 16.61
CA THR A 511 4.87 -1.03 17.85
C THR A 511 6.07 -0.19 18.28
N HIS A 512 5.83 0.80 19.15
CA HIS A 512 6.84 1.73 19.65
C HIS A 512 8.04 1.03 20.30
N ASP A 513 7.80 -0.10 20.97
CA ASP A 513 8.88 -0.88 21.56
C ASP A 513 9.74 -1.64 20.52
N GLY A 514 9.52 -1.47 19.22
CA GLY A 514 10.28 -2.12 18.13
C GLY A 514 9.90 -3.57 17.89
N THR A 515 8.68 -3.98 18.25
CA THR A 515 8.14 -5.33 17.96
C THR A 515 7.21 -5.28 16.75
N LEU A 516 7.41 -6.18 15.80
CA LEU A 516 6.47 -6.44 14.69
C LEU A 516 5.61 -7.63 15.07
N TYR A 517 4.30 -7.43 15.06
CA TYR A 517 3.28 -8.48 15.28
C TYR A 517 2.68 -8.89 13.94
N ALA A 518 2.43 -10.18 13.76
CA ALA A 518 1.67 -10.72 12.64
C ALA A 518 0.45 -11.48 13.14
N PHE A 519 -0.72 -11.10 12.64
CA PHE A 519 -1.99 -11.77 12.92
C PHE A 519 -2.51 -12.41 11.65
N GLY A 520 -3.06 -13.60 11.74
CA GLY A 520 -3.55 -14.35 10.59
C GLY A 520 -4.12 -15.69 10.98
N PHE A 521 -4.35 -16.52 9.98
CA PHE A 521 -4.68 -17.92 10.21
C PHE A 521 -3.40 -18.74 10.25
N PRO A 522 -3.21 -19.62 11.26
CA PRO A 522 -2.08 -20.53 11.32
C PRO A 522 -1.92 -21.31 10.01
N ILE A 523 -0.67 -21.56 9.62
CA ILE A 523 -0.37 -22.42 8.46
C ILE A 523 -0.56 -23.84 8.91
N GLU A 524 -1.52 -24.55 8.29
CA GLU A 524 -1.65 -26.00 8.46
C GLU A 524 -0.44 -26.68 7.77
N HIS A 525 0.33 -27.41 8.53
CA HIS A 525 1.50 -28.18 8.07
C HIS A 525 1.11 -29.61 7.74
#